data_67ed0e65347a00169533e9109ac7ed34
#
_entry.id   67ed0e65347a00169533e9109ac7ed34
#
_cell.length_a   1.000
_cell.length_b   1.000
_cell.length_c   1.000
_cell.angle_alpha   90.00
_cell.angle_beta   90.00
_cell.angle_gamma   90.00
#
_symmetry.space_group_name_H-M   'P 1'
#
loop_
_entity.id
_entity.type
_entity.pdbx_description
1 polymer ?
#
loop_
_entity_poly.entity_id
_entity_poly.type
_entity_poly.pdbx_seq_one_letter_code
_entity_poly.pdbx_strand_id
1 'polypeptide(L)'
;NDIPLPIGLPFGFFPYSQPKEAGKSGIIMPTYGEEPNGRGFYLREGGYYWAASENIGVRFTGQIYSKGGWGLGANSQYNKRYRYTGSFNLAFNRNTNGDEFAPTKRTDFALQWSHAPRSSGNSSFSASVNIASNSYNQFNTFNTQQYLSNTIGSSVQYSRNFGQTVRTSINLRINQNTSTRVFDAGTDFNFGLNQIQPFK
;
A
#
# COMPACT_ATOMS: atom_id res chain seq x y z
N ASN A 1 -51.24 12.79 3.16
CA ASN A 1 -51.17 11.33 3.07
C ASN A 1 -49.74 10.89 3.30
N ASP A 2 -49.41 10.74 4.56
CA ASP A 2 -48.11 10.23 4.98
C ASP A 2 -48.17 8.70 4.88
N ILE A 3 -47.42 8.13 3.98
CA ILE A 3 -47.20 6.69 3.89
C ILE A 3 -46.10 6.36 4.90
N PRO A 4 -46.38 5.65 5.99
CA PRO A 4 -45.35 5.23 6.89
C PRO A 4 -44.47 4.19 6.18
N LEU A 5 -43.20 4.51 6.00
CA LEU A 5 -42.20 3.56 5.54
C LEU A 5 -42.05 2.44 6.59
N PRO A 6 -42.34 1.17 6.23
CA PRO A 6 -42.37 0.06 7.20
C PRO A 6 -40.98 -0.53 7.48
N ILE A 7 -39.90 0.18 7.19
CA ILE A 7 -38.56 -0.31 7.44
C ILE A 7 -37.91 0.58 8.49
N GLY A 8 -38.20 0.30 9.74
CA GLY A 8 -37.34 0.69 10.84
C GLY A 8 -36.00 -0.05 10.69
N LEU A 9 -35.06 0.52 9.94
CA LEU A 9 -33.70 0.08 10.06
C LEU A 9 -33.28 0.42 11.50
N PRO A 10 -32.84 -0.56 12.30
CA PRO A 10 -32.25 -0.25 13.57
C PRO A 10 -30.96 0.52 13.26
N PHE A 11 -31.01 1.82 13.25
CA PHE A 11 -29.81 2.64 13.37
C PHE A 11 -29.25 2.43 14.76
N GLY A 12 -28.61 1.31 14.94
CA GLY A 12 -27.68 1.14 16.03
C GLY A 12 -26.53 2.09 15.73
N PHE A 13 -26.43 3.16 16.49
CA PHE A 13 -25.22 3.96 16.57
C PHE A 13 -24.17 3.07 17.16
N PHE A 14 -23.46 2.33 16.30
CA PHE A 14 -22.24 1.67 16.72
C PHE A 14 -21.18 2.76 16.74
N PRO A 15 -20.69 3.17 17.92
CA PRO A 15 -19.55 4.05 17.98
C PRO A 15 -18.40 3.30 17.30
N TYR A 16 -18.07 3.68 16.08
CA TYR A 16 -16.88 3.21 15.39
C TYR A 16 -15.68 3.83 16.12
N SER A 17 -15.32 3.23 17.22
CA SER A 17 -14.01 3.48 17.81
C SER A 17 -13.00 2.76 16.95
N GLN A 18 -12.22 3.51 16.19
CA GLN A 18 -10.99 2.94 15.62
C GLN A 18 -10.24 2.28 16.76
N PRO A 19 -9.93 0.99 16.68
CA PRO A 19 -9.16 0.34 17.72
C PRO A 19 -7.79 1.01 17.77
N LYS A 20 -7.61 1.88 18.76
CA LYS A 20 -6.33 2.55 19.05
C LYS A 20 -5.27 1.60 19.60
N GLU A 21 -5.63 0.37 19.84
CA GLU A 21 -4.73 -0.61 20.46
C GLU A 21 -4.64 -1.85 19.58
N ALA A 22 -3.42 -2.13 19.12
CA ALA A 22 -3.04 -3.40 18.56
C ALA A 22 -3.42 -4.50 19.55
N GLY A 23 -4.44 -5.32 19.26
CA GLY A 23 -4.77 -6.38 20.20
C GLY A 23 -6.00 -7.20 19.91
N LYS A 24 -6.96 -6.72 19.13
CA LYS A 24 -8.20 -7.47 18.87
C LYS A 24 -8.51 -7.54 17.39
N SER A 25 -8.60 -8.75 16.88
CA SER A 25 -9.11 -9.02 15.53
C SER A 25 -10.60 -8.75 15.48
N GLY A 26 -11.10 -8.31 14.32
CA GLY A 26 -12.51 -7.98 14.15
C GLY A 26 -12.94 -7.80 12.71
N ILE A 27 -14.25 -7.82 12.50
CA ILE A 27 -14.87 -7.59 11.21
C ILE A 27 -14.92 -6.08 10.94
N ILE A 28 -14.59 -5.70 9.71
CA ILE A 28 -14.72 -4.33 9.21
C ILE A 28 -16.00 -4.25 8.41
N MET A 29 -16.94 -3.41 8.84
CA MET A 29 -18.19 -3.22 8.13
C MET A 29 -17.96 -2.49 6.81
N PRO A 30 -18.56 -2.96 5.70
CA PRO A 30 -18.43 -2.29 4.43
C PRO A 30 -19.20 -0.96 4.40
N THR A 31 -18.68 -0.02 3.65
CA THR A 31 -19.43 1.17 3.23
C THR A 31 -20.21 0.85 1.95
N TYR A 32 -21.41 1.37 1.84
CA TYR A 32 -22.25 1.21 0.66
C TYR A 32 -22.60 2.57 0.05
N GLY A 33 -22.85 2.56 -1.23
CA GLY A 33 -23.27 3.77 -1.95
C GLY A 33 -23.45 3.49 -3.43
N GLU A 34 -23.68 4.54 -4.19
CA GLU A 34 -23.76 4.52 -5.64
C GLU A 34 -22.63 5.34 -6.23
N GLU A 35 -21.98 4.81 -7.26
CA GLU A 35 -20.89 5.48 -7.94
C GLU A 35 -21.40 6.20 -9.20
N PRO A 36 -21.21 7.54 -9.30
CA PRO A 36 -21.70 8.34 -10.42
C PRO A 36 -21.12 7.92 -11.77
N ASN A 37 -19.95 7.29 -11.78
CA ASN A 37 -19.20 6.90 -13.00
C ASN A 37 -19.74 5.63 -13.68
N GLY A 38 -20.96 5.22 -13.37
CA GLY A 38 -21.62 4.14 -14.08
C GLY A 38 -21.31 2.73 -13.60
N ARG A 39 -20.52 2.53 -12.53
CA ARG A 39 -20.28 1.22 -11.92
C ARG A 39 -21.42 0.71 -11.04
N GLY A 40 -22.43 1.55 -10.81
CA GLY A 40 -23.62 1.24 -10.03
C GLY A 40 -23.39 1.24 -8.52
N PHE A 41 -24.15 0.44 -7.80
CA PHE A 41 -24.01 0.32 -6.35
C PHE A 41 -22.72 -0.40 -5.98
N TYR A 42 -22.13 0.02 -4.87
CA TYR A 42 -20.91 -0.58 -4.34
C TYR A 42 -21.03 -0.97 -2.87
N LEU A 43 -20.27 -1.99 -2.51
CA LEU A 43 -19.85 -2.27 -1.16
C LEU A 43 -18.33 -2.19 -1.14
N ARG A 44 -17.75 -1.29 -0.32
CA ARG A 44 -16.29 -1.07 -0.23
C ARG A 44 -15.80 -1.19 1.19
N GLU A 45 -14.50 -1.48 1.32
CA GLU A 45 -13.77 -1.47 2.58
C GLU A 45 -14.28 -2.46 3.63
N GLY A 46 -15.21 -3.34 3.27
CA GLY A 46 -15.62 -4.44 4.11
C GLY A 46 -14.51 -5.48 4.21
N GLY A 47 -14.36 -6.13 5.37
CA GLY A 47 -13.34 -7.14 5.50
C GLY A 47 -13.06 -7.58 6.93
N TYR A 48 -11.80 -7.90 7.18
CA TYR A 48 -11.36 -8.41 8.46
C TYR A 48 -10.02 -7.80 8.89
N TYR A 49 -9.97 -7.33 10.10
CA TYR A 49 -8.73 -6.93 10.75
C TYR A 49 -8.19 -8.08 11.58
N TRP A 50 -6.98 -8.51 11.25
CA TRP A 50 -6.28 -9.55 11.97
C TRP A 50 -5.13 -8.95 12.79
N ALA A 51 -5.24 -9.03 14.10
CA ALA A 51 -4.17 -8.72 15.02
C ALA A 51 -3.22 -9.92 15.12
N ALA A 52 -2.28 -10.04 14.19
CA ALA A 52 -1.37 -11.17 14.12
C ALA A 52 -0.40 -11.22 15.32
N SER A 53 -0.02 -10.05 15.85
CA SER A 53 0.76 -9.91 17.08
C SER A 53 0.60 -8.49 17.64
N GLU A 54 1.17 -8.23 18.82
CA GLU A 54 1.19 -6.87 19.42
C GLU A 54 1.81 -5.79 18.53
N ASN A 55 2.66 -6.18 17.59
CA ASN A 55 3.41 -5.27 16.72
C ASN A 55 2.97 -5.34 15.26
N ILE A 56 2.07 -6.25 14.89
CA ILE A 56 1.67 -6.52 13.52
C ILE A 56 0.16 -6.65 13.43
N GLY A 57 -0.47 -5.72 12.74
CA GLY A 57 -1.88 -5.80 12.37
C GLY A 57 -2.02 -5.88 10.85
N VAL A 58 -2.91 -6.73 10.37
CA VAL A 58 -3.20 -6.88 8.94
C VAL A 58 -4.69 -6.62 8.71
N ARG A 59 -4.98 -5.70 7.80
CA ARG A 59 -6.35 -5.41 7.36
C ARG A 59 -6.56 -6.02 5.98
N PHE A 60 -7.47 -6.95 5.88
CA PHE A 60 -7.96 -7.48 4.61
C PHE A 60 -9.26 -6.77 4.27
N THR A 61 -9.36 -6.23 3.07
CA THR A 61 -10.54 -5.51 2.60
C THR A 61 -11.00 -6.05 1.25
N GLY A 62 -12.30 -6.01 1.02
CA GLY A 62 -12.91 -6.34 -0.24
C GLY A 62 -13.81 -5.22 -0.74
N GLN A 63 -14.01 -5.18 -2.06
CA GLN A 63 -14.96 -4.29 -2.70
C GLN A 63 -15.63 -4.99 -3.87
N ILE A 64 -16.91 -4.71 -4.05
CA ILE A 64 -17.71 -5.24 -5.16
C ILE A 64 -18.62 -4.15 -5.72
N TYR A 65 -18.93 -4.26 -7.01
CA TYR A 65 -19.78 -3.32 -7.74
C TYR A 65 -20.90 -4.06 -8.48
N SER A 66 -22.11 -3.50 -8.47
CA SER A 66 -23.30 -4.15 -9.04
C SER A 66 -23.23 -4.35 -10.56
N LYS A 67 -22.58 -3.46 -11.30
CA LYS A 67 -22.39 -3.59 -12.77
C LYS A 67 -21.12 -4.34 -13.16
N GLY A 68 -20.55 -5.05 -12.23
CA GLY A 68 -19.33 -5.84 -12.42
C GLY A 68 -18.07 -5.10 -11.98
N GLY A 69 -17.16 -5.88 -11.45
CA GLY A 69 -15.94 -5.41 -10.84
C GLY A 69 -15.87 -5.81 -9.37
N TRP A 70 -14.66 -6.14 -8.96
CA TRP A 70 -14.35 -6.46 -7.59
C TRP A 70 -12.89 -6.15 -7.29
N GLY A 71 -12.57 -5.99 -6.04
CA GLY A 71 -11.20 -5.76 -5.61
C GLY A 71 -10.94 -6.36 -4.24
N LEU A 72 -9.69 -6.68 -4.03
CA LEU A 72 -9.15 -7.16 -2.76
C LEU A 72 -7.98 -6.29 -2.34
N GLY A 73 -7.89 -6.01 -1.06
CA GLY A 73 -6.80 -5.25 -0.46
C GLY A 73 -6.24 -5.96 0.77
N ALA A 74 -4.95 -5.82 0.97
CA ALA A 74 -4.28 -6.20 2.21
C ALA A 74 -3.38 -5.05 2.63
N ASN A 75 -3.61 -4.52 3.82
CA ASN A 75 -2.84 -3.42 4.38
C ASN A 75 -2.31 -3.83 5.75
N SER A 76 -1.03 -3.63 5.98
CA SER A 76 -0.38 -3.91 7.26
C SER A 76 0.54 -2.76 7.62
N GLN A 77 0.48 -2.35 8.87
CA GLN A 77 1.48 -1.51 9.51
C GLN A 77 2.09 -2.31 10.65
N TYR A 78 3.39 -2.39 10.66
CA TYR A 78 4.10 -3.09 11.70
C TYR A 78 5.20 -2.20 12.28
N ASN A 79 5.28 -2.21 13.60
CA ASN A 79 6.23 -1.40 14.32
C ASN A 79 6.66 -2.13 15.60
N LYS A 80 7.94 -2.40 15.71
CA LYS A 80 8.53 -2.88 16.96
C LYS A 80 9.48 -1.84 17.49
N ARG A 81 9.08 -1.23 18.61
CA ARG A 81 9.86 -0.18 19.26
C ARG A 81 11.34 -0.58 19.37
N TYR A 82 12.22 0.32 18.95
CA TYR A 82 13.68 0.15 18.91
C TYR A 82 14.24 -0.93 17.97
N ARG A 83 13.40 -1.57 17.14
CA ARG A 83 13.87 -2.61 16.21
C ARG A 83 13.59 -2.29 14.76
N TYR A 84 12.33 -2.12 14.39
CA TYR A 84 11.94 -1.86 13.00
C TYR A 84 10.58 -1.19 12.92
N THR A 85 10.37 -0.50 11.81
CA THR A 85 9.07 -0.01 11.37
C THR A 85 8.88 -0.34 9.91
N GLY A 86 7.65 -0.52 9.49
CA GLY A 86 7.34 -0.76 8.10
C GLY A 86 5.85 -0.78 7.83
N SER A 87 5.54 -0.77 6.55
CA SER A 87 4.18 -0.89 6.04
C SER A 87 4.15 -1.76 4.80
N PHE A 88 3.04 -2.43 4.61
CA PHE A 88 2.77 -3.25 3.45
C PHE A 88 1.36 -2.93 2.96
N ASN A 89 1.20 -2.67 1.69
CA ASN A 89 -0.09 -2.42 1.06
C ASN A 89 -0.14 -3.15 -0.28
N LEU A 90 -1.10 -4.04 -0.43
CA LEU A 90 -1.39 -4.76 -1.65
C LEU A 90 -2.83 -4.44 -2.07
N ALA A 91 -3.02 -4.05 -3.30
CA ALA A 91 -4.33 -3.85 -3.90
C ALA A 91 -4.42 -4.61 -5.22
N PHE A 92 -5.52 -5.30 -5.41
CA PHE A 92 -5.84 -5.99 -6.65
C PHE A 92 -7.28 -5.67 -7.03
N ASN A 93 -7.49 -5.12 -8.23
CA ASN A 93 -8.79 -4.69 -8.71
C ASN A 93 -9.06 -5.27 -10.09
N ARG A 94 -10.23 -5.82 -10.26
CA ARG A 94 -10.76 -6.21 -11.57
C ARG A 94 -11.98 -5.35 -11.86
N ASN A 95 -11.82 -4.41 -12.75
CA ASN A 95 -12.86 -3.46 -13.14
C ASN A 95 -13.52 -3.90 -14.44
N THR A 96 -14.82 -3.75 -14.51
CA THR A 96 -15.59 -3.91 -15.74
C THR A 96 -16.17 -2.53 -16.07
N ASN A 97 -15.75 -1.97 -17.18
CA ASN A 97 -16.20 -0.67 -17.67
C ASN A 97 -16.76 -0.86 -19.09
N GLY A 98 -17.65 0.03 -19.51
CA GLY A 98 -18.25 0.03 -20.83
C GLY A 98 -19.76 -0.22 -20.78
N ASP A 99 -20.37 -0.07 -21.93
CA ASP A 99 -21.81 -0.35 -22.10
C ASP A 99 -22.08 -1.86 -21.97
N GLU A 100 -23.32 -2.18 -21.67
CA GLU A 100 -23.80 -3.56 -21.50
C GLU A 100 -23.50 -4.46 -22.71
N PHE A 101 -23.36 -3.86 -23.90
CA PHE A 101 -23.06 -4.55 -25.15
C PHE A 101 -21.57 -4.74 -25.44
N ALA A 102 -20.68 -3.98 -24.78
CA ALA A 102 -19.23 -4.07 -25.00
C ALA A 102 -18.42 -3.87 -23.70
N PRO A 103 -18.54 -4.81 -22.75
CA PRO A 103 -17.84 -4.67 -21.46
C PRO A 103 -16.31 -4.83 -21.63
N THR A 104 -15.57 -3.81 -21.24
CA THR A 104 -14.10 -3.88 -21.17
C THR A 104 -13.69 -4.30 -19.78
N LYS A 105 -13.02 -5.44 -19.68
CA LYS A 105 -12.47 -5.95 -18.41
C LYS A 105 -11.00 -5.55 -18.28
N ARG A 106 -10.66 -4.96 -17.15
CA ARG A 106 -9.30 -4.59 -16.83
C ARG A 106 -8.93 -5.08 -15.44
N THR A 107 -7.68 -5.51 -15.32
CA THR A 107 -7.09 -5.93 -14.07
C THR A 107 -5.95 -5.00 -13.71
N ASP A 108 -6.03 -4.43 -12.50
CA ASP A 108 -5.05 -3.51 -11.96
C ASP A 108 -4.54 -4.05 -10.62
N PHE A 109 -3.26 -3.86 -10.37
CA PHE A 109 -2.66 -4.19 -9.08
C PHE A 109 -1.67 -3.11 -8.64
N ALA A 110 -1.48 -3.00 -7.34
CA ALA A 110 -0.43 -2.19 -6.74
C ALA A 110 0.12 -2.88 -5.50
N LEU A 111 1.43 -2.84 -5.36
CA LEU A 111 2.18 -3.31 -4.20
C LEU A 111 3.05 -2.17 -3.70
N GLN A 112 2.90 -1.81 -2.44
CA GLN A 112 3.76 -0.86 -1.75
C GLN A 112 4.28 -1.53 -0.48
N TRP A 113 5.58 -1.54 -0.33
CA TRP A 113 6.23 -2.07 0.85
C TRP A 113 7.34 -1.14 1.30
N SER A 114 7.30 -0.75 2.54
CA SER A 114 8.38 -0.01 3.17
C SER A 114 8.88 -0.74 4.40
N HIS A 115 10.18 -0.77 4.59
CA HIS A 115 10.82 -1.39 5.74
C HIS A 115 12.07 -0.63 6.15
N ALA A 116 12.11 -0.21 7.40
CA ALA A 116 13.25 0.48 7.98
C ALA A 116 13.54 -0.13 9.37
N PRO A 117 14.50 -1.04 9.49
CA PRO A 117 15.01 -1.45 10.78
C PRO A 117 15.77 -0.31 11.42
N ARG A 118 15.81 -0.28 12.73
CA ARG A 118 16.64 0.70 13.43
C ARG A 118 18.09 0.50 13.03
N SER A 119 18.73 1.57 12.66
CA SER A 119 20.17 1.60 12.41
C SER A 119 20.91 1.11 13.67
N SER A 120 21.72 0.10 13.52
CA SER A 120 22.61 -0.41 14.56
C SER A 120 23.96 0.25 14.33
N GLY A 121 24.30 1.33 15.05
CA GLY A 121 25.58 2.06 15.01
C GLY A 121 26.47 1.95 13.75
N ASN A 122 26.69 0.72 13.31
CA ASN A 122 27.57 0.38 12.18
C ASN A 122 26.84 -0.01 10.89
N SER A 123 25.52 -0.22 10.90
CA SER A 123 24.77 -0.59 9.70
C SER A 123 23.41 0.08 9.65
N SER A 124 22.99 0.46 8.44
CA SER A 124 21.63 0.93 8.17
C SER A 124 21.06 0.22 6.96
N PHE A 125 19.76 -0.04 7.02
CA PHE A 125 18.99 -0.61 5.93
C PHE A 125 17.70 0.18 5.76
N SER A 126 17.28 0.42 4.54
CA SER A 126 15.96 0.92 4.22
C SER A 126 15.48 0.35 2.89
N ALA A 127 14.23 -0.01 2.82
CA ALA A 127 13.59 -0.47 1.60
C ALA A 127 12.28 0.28 1.39
N SER A 128 12.05 0.71 0.16
CA SER A 128 10.80 1.30 -0.31
C SER A 128 10.52 0.72 -1.69
N VAL A 129 9.63 -0.25 -1.75
CA VAL A 129 9.26 -0.96 -2.98
C VAL A 129 7.86 -0.54 -3.38
N ASN A 130 7.73 0.02 -4.58
CA ASN A 130 6.47 0.41 -5.17
C ASN A 130 6.38 -0.21 -6.56
N ILE A 131 5.37 -1.03 -6.77
CA ILE A 131 5.11 -1.70 -8.04
C ILE A 131 3.62 -1.57 -8.32
N ALA A 132 3.24 -1.15 -9.52
CA ALA A 132 1.84 -1.10 -9.90
C ALA A 132 1.66 -1.39 -11.39
N SER A 133 0.46 -1.81 -11.76
CA SER A 133 0.06 -1.85 -13.16
C SER A 133 0.04 -0.44 -13.74
N ASN A 134 0.31 -0.31 -15.04
CA ASN A 134 0.42 1.00 -15.70
C ASN A 134 -0.84 1.86 -15.57
N SER A 135 -1.99 1.23 -15.45
CA SER A 135 -3.28 1.89 -15.35
C SER A 135 -3.79 2.06 -13.91
N TYR A 136 -3.08 1.55 -12.91
CA TYR A 136 -3.57 1.56 -11.53
C TYR A 136 -3.89 2.96 -11.03
N ASN A 137 -2.94 3.89 -11.19
CA ASN A 137 -3.10 5.26 -10.69
C ASN A 137 -4.23 6.01 -11.39
N GLN A 138 -4.50 5.72 -12.67
CA GLN A 138 -5.53 6.39 -13.45
C GLN A 138 -6.95 5.98 -13.06
N PHE A 139 -7.14 4.76 -12.56
CA PHE A 139 -8.49 4.20 -12.41
C PHE A 139 -8.84 3.75 -10.99
N ASN A 140 -7.86 3.69 -10.08
CA ASN A 140 -8.06 3.16 -8.73
C ASN A 140 -7.63 4.14 -7.63
N THR A 141 -7.25 5.38 -8.00
CA THR A 141 -6.89 6.40 -7.02
C THR A 141 -7.84 7.58 -7.06
N PHE A 142 -8.17 8.11 -5.88
CA PHE A 142 -8.95 9.34 -5.71
C PHE A 142 -8.05 10.55 -5.45
N ASN A 143 -6.74 10.35 -5.39
CA ASN A 143 -5.76 11.41 -5.17
C ASN A 143 -5.26 11.95 -6.50
N THR A 144 -5.52 13.23 -6.78
CA THR A 144 -5.12 13.91 -8.03
C THR A 144 -3.61 13.84 -8.28
N GLN A 145 -2.80 13.92 -7.24
CA GLN A 145 -1.34 13.84 -7.35
C GLN A 145 -0.91 12.46 -7.85
N GLN A 146 -1.49 11.39 -7.31
CA GLN A 146 -1.21 10.02 -7.75
C GLN A 146 -1.78 9.74 -9.15
N TYR A 147 -2.95 10.27 -9.45
CA TYR A 147 -3.55 10.19 -10.78
C TYR A 147 -2.63 10.77 -11.87
N LEU A 148 -1.99 11.90 -11.57
CA LEU A 148 -1.07 12.58 -12.50
C LEU A 148 0.34 11.99 -12.48
N SER A 149 0.66 11.12 -11.53
CA SER A 149 1.99 10.52 -11.42
C SER A 149 2.16 9.39 -12.43
N ASN A 150 3.09 9.57 -13.34
CA ASN A 150 3.47 8.56 -14.34
C ASN A 150 4.73 7.78 -13.96
N THR A 151 5.33 8.09 -12.82
CA THR A 151 6.57 7.45 -12.39
C THR A 151 6.39 6.81 -11.03
N ILE A 152 6.77 5.54 -10.93
CA ILE A 152 6.76 4.75 -9.70
C ILE A 152 8.20 4.37 -9.40
N GLY A 153 8.70 4.82 -8.25
CA GLY A 153 10.07 4.57 -7.82
C GLY A 153 10.15 3.55 -6.70
N SER A 154 11.11 2.65 -6.81
CA SER A 154 11.49 1.71 -5.75
C SER A 154 12.97 1.88 -5.44
N SER A 155 13.33 1.79 -4.17
CA SER A 155 14.73 1.84 -3.72
C SER A 155 14.96 0.90 -2.55
N VAL A 156 16.12 0.25 -2.57
CA VAL A 156 16.62 -0.55 -1.44
C VAL A 156 18.05 -0.11 -1.18
N GLN A 157 18.28 0.36 0.02
CA GLN A 157 19.59 0.88 0.44
C GLN A 157 20.10 0.09 1.65
N TYR A 158 21.36 -0.31 1.55
CA TYR A 158 22.09 -0.90 2.67
C TYR A 158 23.43 -0.19 2.81
N SER A 159 23.80 0.21 4.01
CA SER A 159 25.12 0.73 4.30
C SER A 159 25.70 0.09 5.55
N ARG A 160 27.02 -0.10 5.55
CA ARG A 160 27.75 -0.66 6.67
C ARG A 160 29.10 0.05 6.85
N ASN A 161 29.39 0.39 8.09
CA ASN A 161 30.69 0.92 8.50
C ASN A 161 31.48 -0.20 9.18
N PHE A 162 32.69 -0.44 8.73
CA PHE A 162 33.62 -1.37 9.35
C PHE A 162 34.66 -0.54 10.15
N GLY A 163 34.39 -0.40 11.42
CA GLY A 163 35.11 0.51 12.29
C GLY A 163 34.95 1.98 11.85
N GLN A 164 36.00 2.77 12.00
CA GLN A 164 36.01 4.18 11.58
C GLN A 164 36.65 4.38 10.19
N THR A 165 37.22 3.33 9.62
CA THR A 165 38.08 3.40 8.46
C THR A 165 37.36 3.08 7.15
N VAL A 166 36.46 2.08 7.13
CA VAL A 166 35.83 1.61 5.90
C VAL A 166 34.31 1.83 5.95
N ARG A 167 33.78 2.42 4.88
CA ARG A 167 32.33 2.57 4.68
C ARG A 167 31.93 1.93 3.35
N THR A 168 30.93 1.10 3.39
CA THR A 168 30.36 0.46 2.19
C THR A 168 28.88 0.77 2.12
N SER A 169 28.38 1.13 0.93
CA SER A 169 26.94 1.25 0.70
C SER A 169 26.54 0.70 -0.67
N ILE A 170 25.39 0.07 -0.69
CA ILE A 170 24.73 -0.45 -1.89
C ILE A 170 23.37 0.20 -1.97
N ASN A 171 23.05 0.75 -3.13
CA ASN A 171 21.74 1.32 -3.41
C ASN A 171 21.20 0.74 -4.72
N LEU A 172 20.06 0.07 -4.63
CA LEU A 172 19.32 -0.44 -5.76
C LEU A 172 18.15 0.50 -6.04
N ARG A 173 17.98 0.93 -7.29
CA ARG A 173 16.88 1.80 -7.72
C ARG A 173 16.18 1.17 -8.91
N ILE A 174 14.85 1.21 -8.89
CA ILE A 174 14.00 0.82 -10.01
C ILE A 174 12.97 1.92 -10.19
N ASN A 175 12.91 2.50 -11.37
CA ASN A 175 11.91 3.47 -11.77
C ASN A 175 11.06 2.87 -12.89
N GLN A 176 9.77 2.88 -12.70
CA GLN A 176 8.79 2.46 -13.68
C GLN A 176 8.06 3.70 -14.20
N ASN A 177 8.10 3.95 -15.50
CA ASN A 177 7.25 4.93 -16.13
C ASN A 177 5.98 4.24 -16.65
N THR A 178 4.84 4.58 -16.09
CA THR A 178 3.55 3.94 -16.41
C THR A 178 2.98 4.34 -17.77
N SER A 179 3.35 5.51 -18.29
CA SER A 179 2.91 6.00 -19.61
C SER A 179 3.71 5.36 -20.74
N THR A 180 5.03 5.33 -20.62
CA THR A 180 5.92 4.77 -21.66
C THR A 180 6.17 3.28 -21.49
N ARG A 181 5.77 2.68 -20.36
CA ARG A 181 6.01 1.28 -19.97
C ARG A 181 7.49 0.92 -19.89
N VAL A 182 8.33 1.90 -19.63
CA VAL A 182 9.79 1.72 -19.53
C VAL A 182 10.14 1.48 -18.06
N PHE A 183 11.01 0.51 -17.84
CA PHE A 183 11.66 0.25 -16.56
C PHE A 183 13.12 0.67 -16.65
N ASP A 184 13.54 1.48 -15.69
CA ASP A 184 14.93 1.87 -15.51
C ASP A 184 15.43 1.32 -14.18
N ALA A 185 16.47 0.52 -14.20
CA ALA A 185 17.05 -0.11 -13.01
C ALA A 185 18.52 0.28 -12.88
N GLY A 186 18.91 0.76 -11.72
CA GLY A 186 20.26 1.15 -11.41
C GLY A 186 20.76 0.56 -10.10
N THR A 187 22.03 0.24 -10.07
CA THR A 187 22.73 -0.20 -8.86
C THR A 187 23.92 0.69 -8.63
N ASP A 188 23.98 1.33 -7.47
CA ASP A 188 25.12 2.13 -7.05
C ASP A 188 25.85 1.40 -5.92
N PHE A 189 27.13 1.14 -6.11
CA PHE A 189 28.00 0.61 -5.08
C PHE A 189 29.04 1.67 -4.72
N ASN A 190 29.10 2.05 -3.44
CA ASN A 190 30.06 2.99 -2.94
C ASN A 190 30.93 2.31 -1.88
N PHE A 191 32.23 2.46 -2.08
CA PHE A 191 33.25 2.03 -1.14
C PHE A 191 34.10 3.24 -0.77
N GLY A 192 34.15 3.59 0.50
CA GLY A 192 34.90 4.71 1.02
C GLY A 192 35.93 4.25 2.05
N LEU A 193 37.13 4.74 1.93
CA LEU A 193 38.19 4.64 2.95
C LEU A 193 38.34 5.99 3.62
N ASN A 194 38.12 6.04 4.93
CA ASN A 194 38.48 7.20 5.73
C ASN A 194 39.99 7.21 5.95
N GLN A 195 40.49 8.35 6.37
CA GLN A 195 41.90 8.58 6.56
C GLN A 195 42.60 7.44 7.33
N ILE A 196 43.49 6.73 6.64
CA ILE A 196 44.38 5.72 7.21
C ILE A 196 45.69 6.41 7.48
N GLN A 197 46.12 6.41 8.73
CA GLN A 197 47.48 6.78 9.07
C GLN A 197 48.34 5.50 9.04
N PRO A 198 49.06 5.22 7.95
CA PRO A 198 49.76 3.95 7.78
C PRO A 198 51.00 3.82 8.67
N PHE A 199 51.43 4.93 9.28
CA PHE A 199 52.61 4.95 10.14
C PHE A 199 52.29 5.70 11.44
N LYS A 200 52.53 5.05 12.56
CA LYS A 200 52.49 5.63 13.89
C LYS A 200 53.94 5.80 14.37
#